data_3e5409d9b6ca5ee81145fd2d96ac40a7
#
_entry.id   3e5409d9b6ca5ee81145fd2d96ac40a7
#
_cell.length_a   1.000
_cell.length_b   1.000
_cell.length_c   1.000
_cell.angle_alpha   90.00
_cell.angle_beta   90.00
_cell.angle_gamma   90.00
#
_symmetry.space_group_name_H-M   'P 1'
#
loop_
_entity.id
_entity.type
_entity.pdbx_description
1 polymer ?
#
loop_
_entity_poly.entity_id
_entity_poly.type
_entity_poly.pdbx_seq_one_letter_code
_entity_poly.pdbx_strand_id
1 'polypeptide(L)'
;MTDSITTTVGLSFELLPKNQDAARLVMSWRNDEETRKNSFNQSEKLWPDFWQEFSAGYFSESQLPGLFILQDGERVGVIGFQRVKAISGLQTAAVSINLAPGRRSKGLGSTVLKAVQGQLLGLGVQLLLAEIQSTNKSSLKAFEKAGFKPLDQYKRKLSTGEEVMVDRLTVRMTHNFCLPGSTRAIGEGTPCFVVAEAGSNWKVGNAKENDAMARRLIEVAKEAGADAVKFQTFKAKSTYVSNAGDSDYLRQSGEVRNVFDLLKELEMPYEMVAELAQYAGQLDLTFLTTAFSVDDLTAIDEYVPIHKIASYENSHLRLLEAAAATGKPLMMSTGASPIDEIDWAVAHYRAASDAPLILMQCTAAYPAPRRALNLRTITTLRSRYGCLVGLSDHSKDPVTAPVMAIALGACALEKHFTLDNNLPGPDHKYAIEPDQLKAMIVAIREGEEALGDGFKQVAEEEQELFLFAKRSLQALVDIKPGDVLTEDKNIGILRPGSMSKGMHPKHLAQVSGKAVTKAVAQGAGLTFDHL
;
A
#
# COMPACT_ATOMS: atom_id res chain seq x y z
N MET A 1 22.19 1.43 6.10
CA MET A 1 21.57 0.12 6.43
C MET A 1 22.22 -0.35 7.70
N THR A 2 21.48 -0.48 8.78
CA THR A 2 21.95 -1.03 10.05
C THR A 2 22.29 -2.51 9.88
N ASP A 3 23.36 -2.97 10.50
CA ASP A 3 24.03 -4.25 10.25
C ASP A 3 23.22 -5.53 10.59
N SER A 4 22.03 -5.43 11.17
CA SER A 4 21.14 -6.59 11.39
C SER A 4 19.70 -6.15 11.74
N ILE A 5 18.71 -6.76 11.10
CA ILE A 5 17.29 -6.61 11.45
C ILE A 5 16.80 -7.97 11.98
N THR A 6 16.42 -7.98 13.24
CA THR A 6 15.87 -9.19 13.90
C THR A 6 14.34 -9.17 13.77
N THR A 7 13.76 -10.23 13.23
CA THR A 7 12.31 -10.44 13.18
C THR A 7 11.87 -11.39 14.30
N THR A 8 10.58 -11.44 14.60
CA THR A 8 9.95 -12.16 15.74
C THR A 8 10.20 -13.69 15.82
N VAL A 9 11.05 -14.28 14.97
CA VAL A 9 11.28 -15.74 14.87
C VAL A 9 12.78 -16.07 14.72
N GLY A 10 13.68 -15.32 15.33
CA GLY A 10 15.14 -15.57 15.20
C GLY A 10 15.68 -15.38 13.77
N LEU A 11 14.92 -14.75 12.87
CA LEU A 11 15.29 -14.49 11.49
C LEU A 11 15.95 -13.10 11.40
N SER A 12 17.13 -13.04 10.79
CA SER A 12 17.84 -11.78 10.50
C SER A 12 18.51 -11.82 9.13
N PHE A 13 18.99 -10.67 8.66
CA PHE A 13 19.63 -10.53 7.35
C PHE A 13 20.98 -9.85 7.50
N GLU A 14 21.95 -10.34 6.74
CA GLU A 14 23.30 -9.77 6.63
C GLU A 14 23.55 -9.39 5.18
N LEU A 15 24.12 -8.21 4.92
CA LEU A 15 24.54 -7.85 3.57
C LEU A 15 25.50 -8.89 3.02
N LEU A 16 25.25 -9.36 1.79
CA LEU A 16 26.11 -10.32 1.13
C LEU A 16 27.50 -9.71 0.91
N PRO A 17 28.56 -10.22 1.56
CA PRO A 17 29.88 -9.64 1.41
C PRO A 17 30.54 -10.10 0.12
N LYS A 18 31.27 -9.20 -0.55
CA LYS A 18 32.04 -9.50 -1.76
C LYS A 18 33.39 -10.13 -1.40
N ASN A 19 33.38 -11.37 -0.94
CA ASN A 19 34.59 -12.13 -0.59
C ASN A 19 34.49 -13.60 -1.02
N GLN A 20 35.63 -14.30 -1.01
CA GLN A 20 35.71 -15.68 -1.48
C GLN A 20 34.95 -16.67 -0.58
N ASP A 21 34.91 -16.45 0.72
CA ASP A 21 34.21 -17.36 1.65
C ASP A 21 32.71 -17.32 1.42
N ALA A 22 32.13 -16.13 1.24
CA ALA A 22 30.73 -15.98 0.86
C ALA A 22 30.45 -16.63 -0.50
N ALA A 23 31.32 -16.43 -1.49
CA ALA A 23 31.18 -17.05 -2.80
C ALA A 23 31.20 -18.59 -2.71
N ARG A 24 32.14 -19.18 -1.96
CA ARG A 24 32.21 -20.64 -1.75
C ARG A 24 30.97 -21.19 -1.09
N LEU A 25 30.45 -20.50 -0.08
CA LEU A 25 29.22 -20.92 0.61
C LEU A 25 28.01 -20.86 -0.34
N VAL A 26 27.84 -19.76 -1.08
CA VAL A 26 26.75 -19.64 -2.07
C VAL A 26 26.90 -20.68 -3.17
N MET A 27 28.14 -20.93 -3.66
CA MET A 27 28.42 -21.97 -4.65
C MET A 27 28.00 -23.36 -4.17
N SER A 28 28.29 -23.71 -2.91
CA SER A 28 27.89 -25.02 -2.34
C SER A 28 26.39 -25.24 -2.36
N TRP A 29 25.60 -24.19 -2.04
CA TRP A 29 24.12 -24.26 -2.10
C TRP A 29 23.59 -24.28 -3.53
N ARG A 30 24.28 -23.58 -4.46
CA ARG A 30 23.90 -23.57 -5.90
C ARG A 30 24.19 -24.91 -6.57
N ASN A 31 25.20 -25.63 -6.13
CA ASN A 31 25.60 -26.94 -6.65
C ASN A 31 24.81 -28.10 -6.06
N ASP A 32 23.98 -27.89 -5.05
CA ASP A 32 23.06 -28.89 -4.57
C ASP A 32 22.13 -29.37 -5.71
N GLU A 33 21.91 -30.68 -5.79
CA GLU A 33 21.21 -31.34 -6.90
C GLU A 33 19.79 -30.79 -7.09
N GLU A 34 19.04 -30.64 -6.00
CA GLU A 34 17.68 -30.11 -6.05
C GLU A 34 17.67 -28.63 -6.50
N THR A 35 18.64 -27.83 -6.05
CA THR A 35 18.80 -26.45 -6.49
C THR A 35 19.09 -26.39 -7.99
N ARG A 36 20.01 -27.21 -8.50
CA ARG A 36 20.35 -27.25 -9.92
C ARG A 36 19.15 -27.65 -10.76
N LYS A 37 18.44 -28.72 -10.39
CA LYS A 37 17.24 -29.20 -11.09
C LYS A 37 16.18 -28.11 -11.25
N ASN A 38 16.00 -27.27 -10.24
CA ASN A 38 14.99 -26.20 -10.23
C ASN A 38 15.51 -24.84 -10.79
N SER A 39 16.79 -24.75 -11.13
CA SER A 39 17.41 -23.54 -11.70
C SER A 39 17.27 -23.48 -13.21
N PHE A 40 17.26 -22.29 -13.80
CA PHE A 40 17.31 -22.11 -15.25
C PHE A 40 18.70 -22.43 -15.83
N ASN A 41 19.75 -22.24 -15.05
CA ASN A 41 21.09 -22.73 -15.36
C ASN A 41 21.37 -23.95 -14.46
N GLN A 42 21.30 -25.13 -15.04
CA GLN A 42 21.44 -26.40 -14.34
C GLN A 42 22.89 -26.92 -14.29
N SER A 43 23.81 -26.20 -14.95
CA SER A 43 25.24 -26.59 -14.96
C SER A 43 25.85 -26.44 -13.57
N GLU A 44 26.74 -27.38 -13.22
CA GLU A 44 27.52 -27.29 -12.00
C GLU A 44 28.44 -26.05 -12.04
N LYS A 45 28.50 -25.32 -10.94
CA LYS A 45 29.36 -24.16 -10.80
C LYS A 45 30.74 -24.60 -10.36
N LEU A 46 31.76 -24.28 -11.16
CA LEU A 46 33.14 -24.64 -10.91
C LEU A 46 33.92 -23.39 -10.44
N TRP A 47 34.88 -23.64 -9.55
CA TRP A 47 35.86 -22.63 -9.14
C TRP A 47 37.07 -22.68 -10.10
N PRO A 48 37.63 -21.53 -10.58
CA PRO A 48 37.40 -20.13 -10.19
C PRO A 48 36.30 -19.39 -10.95
N ASP A 49 35.63 -20.00 -11.93
CA ASP A 49 34.63 -19.36 -12.80
C ASP A 49 33.48 -18.77 -11.98
N PHE A 50 33.05 -19.48 -10.95
CA PHE A 50 32.00 -18.98 -10.07
C PHE A 50 32.44 -17.73 -9.30
N TRP A 51 33.71 -17.60 -8.94
CA TRP A 51 34.22 -16.37 -8.31
C TRP A 51 34.10 -15.17 -9.24
N GLN A 52 34.37 -15.33 -10.53
CA GLN A 52 34.16 -14.26 -11.52
C GLN A 52 32.68 -13.93 -11.67
N GLU A 53 31.81 -14.94 -11.79
CA GLU A 53 30.35 -14.76 -11.85
C GLU A 53 29.84 -14.04 -10.58
N PHE A 54 30.26 -14.47 -9.41
CA PHE A 54 29.86 -13.91 -8.14
C PHE A 54 30.31 -12.44 -7.98
N SER A 55 31.58 -12.18 -8.23
CA SER A 55 32.18 -10.86 -8.03
C SER A 55 31.70 -9.81 -9.03
N ALA A 56 31.32 -10.19 -10.23
CA ALA A 56 30.81 -9.31 -11.29
C ALA A 56 29.28 -9.30 -11.32
N GLY A 57 28.63 -10.47 -11.25
CA GLY A 57 27.18 -10.60 -11.45
C GLY A 57 26.37 -10.17 -10.23
N TYR A 58 26.72 -10.64 -9.03
CA TYR A 58 25.95 -10.34 -7.80
C TYR A 58 26.10 -8.89 -7.31
N PHE A 59 27.07 -8.14 -7.82
CA PHE A 59 27.39 -6.76 -7.42
C PHE A 59 27.38 -5.79 -8.59
N SER A 60 26.72 -6.14 -9.71
CA SER A 60 26.58 -5.24 -10.85
C SER A 60 25.60 -4.10 -10.53
N GLU A 61 25.64 -3.00 -11.33
CA GLU A 61 24.77 -1.84 -11.14
C GLU A 61 23.26 -2.15 -11.23
N SER A 62 22.89 -3.20 -11.98
CA SER A 62 21.50 -3.66 -12.05
C SER A 62 21.05 -4.47 -10.85
N GLN A 63 21.98 -4.89 -9.98
CA GLN A 63 21.66 -5.63 -8.76
C GLN A 63 21.34 -4.67 -7.62
N LEU A 64 20.36 -5.06 -6.83
CA LEU A 64 20.14 -4.50 -5.50
C LEU A 64 20.97 -5.30 -4.49
N PRO A 65 21.26 -4.76 -3.30
CA PRO A 65 22.04 -5.47 -2.31
C PRO A 65 21.48 -6.87 -2.02
N GLY A 66 22.26 -7.90 -2.30
CA GLY A 66 21.95 -9.27 -1.92
C GLY A 66 22.13 -9.48 -0.42
N LEU A 67 21.41 -10.43 0.15
CA LEU A 67 21.42 -10.69 1.60
C LEU A 67 21.67 -12.17 1.88
N PHE A 68 22.52 -12.47 2.87
CA PHE A 68 22.44 -13.74 3.56
C PHE A 68 21.20 -13.77 4.47
N ILE A 69 20.56 -14.90 4.52
CA ILE A 69 19.47 -15.22 5.43
C ILE A 69 20.06 -15.91 6.63
N LEU A 70 19.85 -15.35 7.83
CA LEU A 70 20.30 -15.94 9.08
C LEU A 70 19.10 -16.43 9.88
N GLN A 71 19.24 -17.62 10.47
CA GLN A 71 18.32 -18.15 11.46
C GLN A 71 19.11 -18.51 12.70
N ASP A 72 18.76 -17.90 13.85
CA ASP A 72 19.47 -18.07 15.12
C ASP A 72 21.00 -17.79 15.00
N GLY A 73 21.37 -16.81 14.17
CA GLY A 73 22.75 -16.40 13.90
C GLY A 73 23.49 -17.25 12.85
N GLU A 74 22.91 -18.35 12.36
CA GLU A 74 23.51 -19.18 11.31
C GLU A 74 23.04 -18.76 9.91
N ARG A 75 23.95 -18.70 8.94
CA ARG A 75 23.63 -18.46 7.52
C ARG A 75 22.93 -19.69 6.93
N VAL A 76 21.64 -19.55 6.61
CA VAL A 76 20.75 -20.63 6.14
C VAL A 76 20.28 -20.45 4.69
N GLY A 77 20.70 -19.38 4.02
CA GLY A 77 20.35 -19.14 2.62
C GLY A 77 20.85 -17.79 2.12
N VAL A 78 20.59 -17.53 0.85
CA VAL A 78 20.87 -16.25 0.18
C VAL A 78 19.64 -15.81 -0.61
N ILE A 79 19.37 -14.51 -0.60
CA ILE A 79 18.35 -13.88 -1.41
C ILE A 79 18.97 -12.73 -2.21
N GLY A 80 18.66 -12.66 -3.48
CA GLY A 80 19.18 -11.65 -4.40
C GLY A 80 18.05 -10.96 -5.15
N PHE A 81 18.30 -9.74 -5.59
CA PHE A 81 17.33 -8.90 -6.28
C PHE A 81 17.98 -8.22 -7.48
N GLN A 82 17.30 -8.22 -8.60
CA GLN A 82 17.77 -7.60 -9.83
C GLN A 82 16.72 -6.63 -10.37
N ARG A 83 17.08 -5.38 -10.62
CA ARG A 83 16.20 -4.44 -11.32
C ARG A 83 15.92 -4.94 -12.72
N VAL A 84 14.66 -5.00 -13.09
CA VAL A 84 14.17 -5.41 -14.39
C VAL A 84 13.31 -4.31 -15.01
N LYS A 85 12.90 -4.49 -16.27
CA LYS A 85 11.99 -3.55 -16.92
C LYS A 85 10.70 -3.41 -16.09
N ALA A 86 10.25 -2.17 -15.91
CA ALA A 86 9.01 -1.87 -15.18
C ALA A 86 7.82 -2.63 -15.76
N ILE A 87 7.02 -3.23 -14.90
CA ILE A 87 5.77 -3.92 -15.22
C ILE A 87 4.62 -3.00 -14.82
N SER A 88 3.70 -2.74 -15.73
CA SER A 88 2.57 -1.81 -15.52
C SER A 88 2.98 -0.43 -14.98
N GLY A 89 4.17 0.04 -15.37
CA GLY A 89 4.73 1.32 -14.91
C GLY A 89 5.38 1.29 -13.53
N LEU A 90 5.33 0.16 -12.81
CA LEU A 90 5.91 0.00 -11.47
C LEU A 90 7.39 -0.39 -11.56
N GLN A 91 8.23 0.25 -10.74
CA GLN A 91 9.65 -0.10 -10.61
C GLN A 91 9.75 -1.52 -10.07
N THR A 92 10.27 -2.43 -10.91
CA THR A 92 10.22 -3.88 -10.65
C THR A 92 11.61 -4.44 -10.37
N ALA A 93 11.70 -5.33 -9.38
CA ALA A 93 12.86 -6.16 -9.16
C ALA A 93 12.51 -7.65 -9.24
N ALA A 94 13.31 -8.42 -9.98
CA ALA A 94 13.24 -9.87 -9.94
C ALA A 94 13.91 -10.38 -8.65
N VAL A 95 13.28 -11.32 -7.96
CA VAL A 95 13.77 -11.91 -6.72
C VAL A 95 14.21 -13.36 -6.95
N SER A 96 15.37 -13.71 -6.42
CA SER A 96 15.86 -15.09 -6.37
C SER A 96 16.22 -15.49 -4.94
N ILE A 97 15.73 -16.64 -4.49
CA ILE A 97 16.02 -17.17 -3.16
C ILE A 97 16.60 -18.58 -3.27
N ASN A 98 17.66 -18.84 -2.52
CA ASN A 98 18.24 -20.16 -2.39
C ASN A 98 18.50 -20.48 -0.92
N LEU A 99 17.82 -21.49 -0.39
CA LEU A 99 17.99 -21.98 0.97
C LEU A 99 18.97 -23.15 1.02
N ALA A 100 19.77 -23.20 2.06
CA ALA A 100 20.64 -24.34 2.34
C ALA A 100 19.83 -25.65 2.35
N PRO A 101 20.36 -26.78 1.85
CA PRO A 101 19.61 -28.02 1.66
C PRO A 101 18.84 -28.49 2.90
N GLY A 102 19.47 -28.47 4.08
CA GLY A 102 18.85 -28.91 5.35
C GLY A 102 17.79 -27.95 5.94
N ARG A 103 17.56 -26.80 5.31
CA ARG A 103 16.65 -25.73 5.80
C ARG A 103 15.39 -25.56 4.95
N ARG A 104 15.21 -26.37 3.91
CA ARG A 104 14.03 -26.35 3.01
C ARG A 104 12.81 -27.02 3.63
N SER A 105 11.65 -26.80 3.04
CA SER A 105 10.35 -27.44 3.37
C SER A 105 9.82 -27.17 4.78
N LYS A 106 10.34 -26.15 5.50
CA LYS A 106 9.94 -25.76 6.86
C LYS A 106 9.21 -24.40 6.91
N GLY A 107 8.71 -23.92 5.78
CA GLY A 107 8.03 -22.60 5.70
C GLY A 107 8.97 -21.40 5.66
N LEU A 108 10.29 -21.58 5.85
CA LEU A 108 11.28 -20.50 5.92
C LEU A 108 11.25 -19.59 4.68
N GLY A 109 11.13 -20.16 3.47
CA GLY A 109 11.10 -19.38 2.23
C GLY A 109 9.99 -18.33 2.19
N SER A 110 8.77 -18.68 2.58
CA SER A 110 7.64 -17.73 2.61
C SER A 110 7.83 -16.67 3.70
N THR A 111 8.40 -17.00 4.84
CA THR A 111 8.71 -16.06 5.93
C THR A 111 9.77 -15.05 5.48
N VAL A 112 10.85 -15.52 4.86
CA VAL A 112 11.91 -14.68 4.29
C VAL A 112 11.37 -13.72 3.25
N LEU A 113 10.57 -14.23 2.29
CA LEU A 113 9.98 -13.42 1.22
C LEU A 113 9.05 -12.32 1.74
N LYS A 114 8.34 -12.56 2.85
CA LYS A 114 7.55 -11.52 3.53
C LYS A 114 8.45 -10.49 4.23
N ALA A 115 9.44 -10.95 4.96
CA ALA A 115 10.30 -10.09 5.76
C ALA A 115 11.13 -9.09 4.93
N VAL A 116 11.61 -9.48 3.74
CA VAL A 116 12.43 -8.60 2.87
C VAL A 116 11.62 -7.52 2.15
N GLN A 117 10.30 -7.65 2.06
CA GLN A 117 9.47 -6.68 1.33
C GLN A 117 9.64 -5.26 1.89
N GLY A 118 9.60 -5.09 3.21
CA GLY A 118 9.77 -3.78 3.84
C GLY A 118 11.11 -3.10 3.53
N GLN A 119 12.19 -3.85 3.39
CA GLN A 119 13.53 -3.31 3.13
C GLN A 119 13.68 -2.77 1.70
N LEU A 120 13.03 -3.40 0.73
CA LEU A 120 13.15 -3.05 -0.68
C LEU A 120 12.35 -1.81 -1.07
N LEU A 121 11.33 -1.47 -0.30
CA LEU A 121 10.58 -0.22 -0.49
C LEU A 121 11.48 1.01 -0.37
N GLY A 122 12.36 1.05 0.63
CA GLY A 122 13.37 2.10 0.80
C GLY A 122 14.36 2.22 -0.37
N LEU A 123 14.44 1.20 -1.23
CA LEU A 123 15.27 1.19 -2.45
C LEU A 123 14.46 1.54 -3.71
N GLY A 124 13.21 1.99 -3.56
CA GLY A 124 12.33 2.41 -4.66
C GLY A 124 11.74 1.26 -5.46
N VAL A 125 11.74 0.02 -4.94
CA VAL A 125 11.08 -1.13 -5.56
C VAL A 125 9.59 -1.10 -5.22
N GLN A 126 8.75 -1.17 -6.24
CA GLN A 126 7.29 -1.14 -6.10
C GLN A 126 6.63 -2.50 -6.39
N LEU A 127 7.34 -3.36 -7.12
CA LEU A 127 6.87 -4.69 -7.50
C LEU A 127 8.03 -5.68 -7.42
N LEU A 128 7.79 -6.85 -6.81
CA LEU A 128 8.68 -8.00 -6.94
C LEU A 128 8.13 -8.96 -7.97
N LEU A 129 9.02 -9.47 -8.82
CA LEU A 129 8.77 -10.49 -9.83
C LEU A 129 9.50 -11.78 -9.45
N ALA A 130 8.81 -12.90 -9.45
CA ALA A 130 9.40 -14.23 -9.37
C ALA A 130 9.19 -14.97 -10.69
N GLU A 131 10.24 -15.64 -11.19
CA GLU A 131 10.18 -16.55 -12.32
C GLU A 131 10.50 -17.97 -11.82
N ILE A 132 9.55 -18.88 -11.93
CA ILE A 132 9.63 -20.22 -11.32
C ILE A 132 9.28 -21.27 -12.37
N GLN A 133 10.08 -22.32 -12.51
CA GLN A 133 9.69 -23.46 -13.35
C GLN A 133 8.36 -24.03 -12.86
N SER A 134 7.40 -24.26 -13.73
CA SER A 134 6.05 -24.74 -13.38
C SER A 134 6.04 -26.10 -12.67
N THR A 135 7.14 -26.84 -12.79
CA THR A 135 7.39 -28.12 -12.10
C THR A 135 7.82 -27.93 -10.63
N ASN A 136 8.36 -26.76 -10.26
CA ASN A 136 8.83 -26.48 -8.88
C ASN A 136 7.66 -26.06 -7.97
N LYS A 137 6.82 -27.05 -7.61
CA LYS A 137 5.62 -26.82 -6.80
C LYS A 137 5.91 -26.30 -5.39
N SER A 138 7.08 -26.63 -4.82
CA SER A 138 7.47 -26.15 -3.50
C SER A 138 7.76 -24.65 -3.51
N SER A 139 8.46 -24.16 -4.52
CA SER A 139 8.72 -22.73 -4.70
C SER A 139 7.43 -21.96 -4.99
N LEU A 140 6.58 -22.42 -5.92
CA LEU A 140 5.29 -21.80 -6.21
C LEU A 140 4.47 -21.59 -4.93
N LYS A 141 4.28 -22.64 -4.11
CA LYS A 141 3.58 -22.55 -2.82
C LYS A 141 4.24 -21.57 -1.83
N ALA A 142 5.57 -21.47 -1.80
CA ALA A 142 6.27 -20.56 -0.90
C ALA A 142 6.03 -19.09 -1.31
N PHE A 143 6.08 -18.79 -2.60
CA PHE A 143 5.79 -17.46 -3.15
C PHE A 143 4.31 -17.08 -2.98
N GLU A 144 3.37 -17.98 -3.28
CA GLU A 144 1.94 -17.77 -3.03
C GLU A 144 1.64 -17.44 -1.56
N LYS A 145 2.22 -18.23 -0.62
CA LYS A 145 2.12 -17.94 0.83
C LYS A 145 2.75 -16.61 1.24
N ALA A 146 3.71 -16.10 0.47
CA ALA A 146 4.30 -14.78 0.67
C ALA A 146 3.49 -13.64 0.01
N GLY A 147 2.33 -13.94 -0.56
CA GLY A 147 1.42 -12.95 -1.17
C GLY A 147 1.63 -12.72 -2.66
N PHE A 148 2.54 -13.47 -3.31
CA PHE A 148 2.70 -13.37 -4.75
C PHE A 148 1.50 -13.95 -5.49
N LYS A 149 1.03 -13.23 -6.52
CA LYS A 149 -0.08 -13.65 -7.40
C LYS A 149 0.43 -13.99 -8.79
N PRO A 150 -0.18 -14.93 -9.50
CA PRO A 150 0.15 -15.24 -10.89
C PRO A 150 0.04 -14.00 -11.78
N LEU A 151 1.02 -13.80 -12.65
CA LEU A 151 1.03 -12.77 -13.68
C LEU A 151 0.74 -13.39 -15.05
N ASP A 152 1.58 -14.31 -15.49
CA ASP A 152 1.46 -15.05 -16.74
C ASP A 152 2.39 -16.28 -16.76
N GLN A 153 2.41 -16.98 -17.89
CA GLN A 153 3.31 -18.10 -18.16
C GLN A 153 3.98 -17.94 -19.52
N TYR A 154 5.21 -18.44 -19.64
CA TYR A 154 5.92 -18.47 -20.90
C TYR A 154 6.86 -19.69 -21.01
N LYS A 155 7.24 -20.06 -22.22
CA LYS A 155 8.25 -21.09 -22.46
C LYS A 155 9.65 -20.50 -22.41
N ARG A 156 10.56 -21.19 -21.73
CA ARG A 156 11.98 -20.83 -21.66
C ARG A 156 12.85 -22.05 -21.95
N LYS A 157 13.90 -21.83 -22.74
CA LYS A 157 14.91 -22.85 -23.01
C LYS A 157 15.95 -22.83 -21.90
N LEU A 158 16.21 -23.97 -21.29
CA LEU A 158 17.24 -24.17 -20.27
C LEU A 158 18.64 -24.22 -20.88
N SER A 159 19.68 -24.16 -20.05
CA SER A 159 21.08 -24.35 -20.48
C SER A 159 21.33 -25.74 -21.09
N THR A 160 20.52 -26.72 -20.75
CA THR A 160 20.53 -28.10 -21.32
C THR A 160 19.91 -28.19 -22.71
N GLY A 161 19.23 -27.13 -23.19
CA GLY A 161 18.48 -27.13 -24.44
C GLY A 161 17.02 -27.54 -24.31
N GLU A 162 16.57 -28.05 -23.17
CA GLU A 162 15.19 -28.42 -22.86
C GLU A 162 14.28 -27.16 -22.76
N GLU A 163 13.05 -27.22 -23.26
CA GLU A 163 12.03 -26.19 -23.06
C GLU A 163 11.18 -26.50 -21.84
N VAL A 164 11.06 -25.54 -20.94
CA VAL A 164 10.23 -25.63 -19.74
C VAL A 164 9.20 -24.49 -19.70
N MET A 165 8.06 -24.76 -19.06
CA MET A 165 7.12 -23.73 -18.72
C MET A 165 7.57 -22.98 -17.47
N VAL A 166 7.45 -21.66 -17.49
CA VAL A 166 7.82 -20.76 -16.39
C VAL A 166 6.58 -19.98 -15.98
N ASP A 167 6.24 -20.08 -14.69
CA ASP A 167 5.25 -19.22 -14.05
C ASP A 167 5.94 -17.93 -13.61
N ARG A 168 5.36 -16.78 -13.99
CA ARG A 168 5.72 -15.49 -13.42
C ARG A 168 4.69 -15.10 -12.37
N LEU A 169 5.19 -14.80 -11.17
CA LEU A 169 4.37 -14.33 -10.06
C LEU A 169 4.87 -12.96 -9.63
N THR A 170 3.95 -12.11 -9.17
CA THR A 170 4.30 -10.77 -8.67
C THR A 170 3.67 -10.51 -7.32
N VAL A 171 4.33 -9.68 -6.51
CA VAL A 171 3.75 -9.08 -5.32
C VAL A 171 4.02 -7.58 -5.34
N ARG A 172 2.97 -6.80 -5.15
CA ARG A 172 3.10 -5.36 -4.99
C ARG A 172 3.66 -5.07 -3.60
N MET A 173 4.71 -4.26 -3.58
CA MET A 173 5.31 -3.80 -2.34
C MET A 173 4.44 -2.70 -1.75
N THR A 174 4.08 -2.82 -0.49
CA THR A 174 3.17 -1.88 0.18
C THR A 174 3.76 -1.44 1.52
N HIS A 175 3.76 -0.13 1.75
CA HIS A 175 4.00 0.43 3.06
C HIS A 175 2.74 0.26 3.90
N ASN A 176 2.81 -0.51 4.98
CA ASN A 176 1.75 -0.58 5.97
C ASN A 176 2.31 -0.93 7.35
N PHE A 177 1.55 -0.64 8.38
CA PHE A 177 1.86 -0.97 9.77
C PHE A 177 0.56 -1.30 10.51
N CYS A 178 0.68 -2.01 11.63
CA CYS A 178 -0.45 -2.23 12.53
C CYS A 178 -0.35 -1.28 13.73
N LEU A 179 -1.49 -0.82 14.20
CA LEU A 179 -1.55 -0.08 15.47
C LEU A 179 -1.14 -0.99 16.63
N PRO A 180 -0.46 -0.46 17.67
CA PRO A 180 -0.17 -1.22 18.88
C PRO A 180 -1.42 -1.89 19.44
N GLY A 181 -1.34 -3.19 19.70
CA GLY A 181 -2.46 -3.98 20.22
C GLY A 181 -3.58 -4.32 19.23
N SER A 182 -3.44 -3.98 17.95
CA SER A 182 -4.44 -4.24 16.90
C SER A 182 -3.87 -5.06 15.76
N THR A 183 -4.73 -5.86 15.12
CA THR A 183 -4.42 -6.54 13.85
C THR A 183 -4.79 -5.68 12.64
N ARG A 184 -5.42 -4.52 12.85
CA ARG A 184 -5.80 -3.57 11.81
C ARG A 184 -4.55 -2.95 11.18
N ALA A 185 -4.27 -3.27 9.93
CA ALA A 185 -3.20 -2.65 9.18
C ALA A 185 -3.66 -1.31 8.58
N ILE A 186 -2.77 -0.32 8.60
CA ILE A 186 -2.94 1.00 7.98
C ILE A 186 -1.83 1.17 6.96
N GLY A 187 -2.18 1.52 5.72
CA GLY A 187 -1.19 1.77 4.68
C GLY A 187 -1.66 1.37 3.29
N GLU A 188 -0.70 1.25 2.38
CA GLU A 188 -0.97 0.86 1.01
C GLU A 188 -1.50 -0.57 0.93
N GLY A 189 -2.50 -0.81 0.09
CA GLY A 189 -3.10 -2.14 -0.11
C GLY A 189 -3.96 -2.63 1.05
N THR A 190 -4.27 -1.76 2.02
CA THR A 190 -5.23 -2.01 3.09
C THR A 190 -6.43 -1.07 2.94
N PRO A 191 -7.61 -1.41 3.49
CA PRO A 191 -8.72 -0.47 3.50
C PRO A 191 -8.33 0.84 4.20
N CYS A 192 -8.75 1.99 3.67
CA CYS A 192 -8.46 3.30 4.23
C CYS A 192 -8.88 3.39 5.70
N PHE A 193 -8.01 3.95 6.52
CA PHE A 193 -8.29 4.19 7.94
C PHE A 193 -9.10 5.47 8.09
N VAL A 194 -10.40 5.33 8.35
CA VAL A 194 -11.34 6.45 8.44
C VAL A 194 -11.46 6.94 9.87
N VAL A 195 -11.08 8.20 10.08
CA VAL A 195 -11.14 8.91 11.36
C VAL A 195 -12.32 9.87 11.36
N ALA A 196 -13.34 9.58 12.17
CA ALA A 196 -14.44 10.50 12.41
C ALA A 196 -13.99 11.55 13.45
N GLU A 197 -13.80 12.80 13.00
CA GLU A 197 -13.33 13.91 13.83
C GLU A 197 -14.50 14.60 14.53
N ALA A 198 -14.64 14.37 15.83
CA ALA A 198 -15.60 15.04 16.69
C ALA A 198 -15.15 16.47 17.09
N GLY A 199 -13.83 16.71 17.12
CA GLY A 199 -13.28 18.02 17.45
C GLY A 199 -13.78 18.58 18.76
N SER A 200 -14.32 19.80 18.74
CA SER A 200 -14.96 20.47 19.87
C SER A 200 -16.46 20.22 19.96
N ASN A 201 -17.07 19.43 19.07
CA ASN A 201 -18.51 19.19 18.99
C ASN A 201 -19.13 18.43 20.20
N TRP A 202 -18.29 17.98 21.11
CA TRP A 202 -18.74 17.41 22.38
C TRP A 202 -19.25 18.47 23.37
N LYS A 203 -18.89 19.75 23.19
CA LYS A 203 -19.17 20.84 24.11
C LYS A 203 -20.49 21.53 23.74
N VAL A 204 -21.58 21.15 24.40
CA VAL A 204 -22.94 21.63 24.10
C VAL A 204 -23.67 22.26 25.29
N GLY A 205 -23.19 22.08 26.53
CA GLY A 205 -23.85 22.56 27.70
C GLY A 205 -23.10 22.32 29.01
N ASN A 206 -23.77 21.83 30.03
CA ASN A 206 -23.16 21.48 31.30
C ASN A 206 -22.35 20.17 31.22
N ALA A 207 -21.63 19.81 32.29
CA ALA A 207 -20.76 18.64 32.32
C ALA A 207 -21.46 17.33 31.94
N LYS A 208 -22.71 17.10 32.42
CA LYS A 208 -23.49 15.91 32.11
C LYS A 208 -23.92 15.86 30.65
N GLU A 209 -24.35 17.00 30.09
CA GLU A 209 -24.73 17.11 28.68
C GLU A 209 -23.51 16.91 27.77
N ASN A 210 -22.36 17.45 28.16
CA ASN A 210 -21.11 17.30 27.44
C ASN A 210 -20.61 15.84 27.40
N ASP A 211 -20.66 15.11 28.54
CA ASP A 211 -20.31 13.69 28.57
C ASP A 211 -21.26 12.85 27.72
N ALA A 212 -22.57 13.09 27.84
CA ALA A 212 -23.55 12.39 27.00
C ALA A 212 -23.36 12.65 25.52
N MET A 213 -23.04 13.88 25.14
CA MET A 213 -22.76 14.26 23.75
C MET A 213 -21.49 13.59 23.22
N ALA A 214 -20.42 13.60 24.00
CA ALA A 214 -19.17 12.95 23.61
C ALA A 214 -19.34 11.44 23.38
N ARG A 215 -20.06 10.75 24.29
CA ARG A 215 -20.38 9.33 24.14
C ARG A 215 -21.26 9.07 22.93
N ARG A 216 -22.26 9.91 22.67
CA ARG A 216 -23.11 9.76 21.48
C ARG A 216 -22.34 9.96 20.18
N LEU A 217 -21.37 10.88 20.14
CA LEU A 217 -20.46 11.02 19.00
C LEU A 217 -19.63 9.74 18.77
N ILE A 218 -19.12 9.11 19.83
CA ILE A 218 -18.40 7.82 19.72
C ILE A 218 -19.31 6.73 19.13
N GLU A 219 -20.55 6.62 19.65
CA GLU A 219 -21.53 5.65 19.14
C GLU A 219 -21.84 5.86 17.66
N VAL A 220 -22.10 7.11 17.25
CA VAL A 220 -22.40 7.45 15.84
C VAL A 220 -21.21 7.16 14.93
N ALA A 221 -19.98 7.43 15.35
CA ALA A 221 -18.79 7.07 14.59
C ALA A 221 -18.72 5.54 14.37
N LYS A 222 -18.99 4.74 15.40
CA LYS A 222 -19.05 3.28 15.30
C LYS A 222 -20.21 2.81 14.40
N GLU A 223 -21.41 3.34 14.59
CA GLU A 223 -22.61 3.02 13.80
C GLU A 223 -22.41 3.33 12.30
N ALA A 224 -21.68 4.40 11.99
CA ALA A 224 -21.33 4.76 10.62
C ALA A 224 -20.26 3.85 10.00
N GLY A 225 -19.51 3.08 10.80
CA GLY A 225 -18.45 2.18 10.37
C GLY A 225 -17.07 2.83 10.29
N ALA A 226 -16.83 3.93 11.02
CA ALA A 226 -15.50 4.54 11.14
C ALA A 226 -14.51 3.57 11.82
N ASP A 227 -13.23 3.69 11.49
CA ASP A 227 -12.16 2.93 12.12
C ASP A 227 -11.70 3.57 13.44
N ALA A 228 -11.87 4.89 13.55
CA ALA A 228 -11.53 5.67 14.74
C ALA A 228 -12.46 6.85 14.94
N VAL A 229 -12.62 7.26 16.21
CA VAL A 229 -13.18 8.56 16.59
C VAL A 229 -12.05 9.43 17.13
N LYS A 230 -12.06 10.73 16.81
CA LYS A 230 -11.02 11.66 17.27
C LYS A 230 -11.62 12.91 17.92
N PHE A 231 -10.99 13.33 19.02
CA PHE A 231 -11.24 14.58 19.72
C PHE A 231 -10.03 15.50 19.66
N GLN A 232 -10.06 16.58 20.42
CA GLN A 232 -8.96 17.53 20.55
C GLN A 232 -8.68 17.77 22.03
N THR A 233 -7.41 17.68 22.41
CA THR A 233 -6.94 17.91 23.78
C THR A 233 -5.94 19.03 23.78
N PHE A 234 -6.34 20.17 24.30
CA PHE A 234 -5.55 21.40 24.37
C PHE A 234 -5.85 22.20 25.63
N LYS A 235 -4.93 23.11 25.96
CA LYS A 235 -5.12 24.18 26.92
C LYS A 235 -4.93 25.52 26.23
N ALA A 236 -5.85 26.44 26.40
CA ALA A 236 -5.80 27.77 25.77
C ALA A 236 -4.46 28.48 26.00
N LYS A 237 -3.91 28.35 27.22
CA LYS A 237 -2.63 28.96 27.62
C LYS A 237 -1.40 28.43 26.88
N SER A 238 -1.46 27.22 26.34
CA SER A 238 -0.38 26.61 25.54
C SER A 238 -0.60 26.75 24.03
N THR A 239 -1.77 27.26 23.61
CA THR A 239 -2.15 27.36 22.21
C THR A 239 -2.11 28.80 21.69
N TYR A 240 -2.66 29.75 22.45
CA TYR A 240 -2.71 31.17 22.07
C TYR A 240 -2.20 32.10 23.17
N VAL A 241 -1.70 33.27 22.77
CA VAL A 241 -1.47 34.39 23.71
C VAL A 241 -2.81 34.92 24.21
N SER A 242 -2.87 35.36 25.48
CA SER A 242 -4.14 35.75 26.13
C SER A 242 -4.88 36.92 25.45
N ASN A 243 -4.18 37.75 24.69
CA ASN A 243 -4.71 38.90 23.95
C ASN A 243 -4.76 38.64 22.43
N ALA A 244 -4.96 37.39 21.99
CA ALA A 244 -4.92 37.00 20.59
C ALA A 244 -6.02 37.69 19.71
N GLY A 245 -7.08 38.18 20.33
CA GLY A 245 -8.20 38.80 19.61
C GLY A 245 -9.14 37.77 18.99
N ASP A 246 -9.91 38.22 18.02
CA ASP A 246 -10.83 37.40 17.23
C ASP A 246 -10.30 37.18 15.81
N SER A 247 -10.81 36.15 15.14
CA SER A 247 -10.43 35.84 13.76
C SER A 247 -11.61 35.95 12.80
N ASP A 248 -11.35 36.28 11.55
CA ASP A 248 -12.38 36.35 10.50
C ASP A 248 -13.11 35.02 10.30
N TYR A 249 -12.43 33.92 10.45
CA TYR A 249 -13.02 32.57 10.42
C TYR A 249 -14.07 32.37 11.53
N LEU A 250 -13.76 32.75 12.76
CA LEU A 250 -14.68 32.64 13.89
C LEU A 250 -15.87 33.63 13.75
N ARG A 251 -15.63 34.83 13.22
CA ARG A 251 -16.72 35.79 12.89
C ARG A 251 -17.71 35.20 11.89
N GLN A 252 -17.24 34.49 10.87
CA GLN A 252 -18.12 33.83 9.89
C GLN A 252 -18.96 32.71 10.50
N SER A 253 -18.45 32.04 11.55
CA SER A 253 -19.21 31.06 12.32
C SER A 253 -20.18 31.67 13.35
N GLY A 254 -20.11 32.98 13.56
CA GLY A 254 -20.93 33.73 14.52
C GLY A 254 -20.26 33.91 15.88
N GLU A 255 -19.01 33.53 16.02
CA GLU A 255 -18.20 33.70 17.23
C GLU A 255 -17.39 35.02 17.13
N VAL A 256 -17.86 36.07 17.83
CA VAL A 256 -17.20 37.38 17.87
C VAL A 256 -16.63 37.59 19.28
N ARG A 257 -15.54 36.91 19.59
CA ARG A 257 -14.85 37.01 20.89
C ARG A 257 -13.39 36.63 20.77
N ASN A 258 -12.61 36.92 21.81
CA ASN A 258 -11.21 36.51 21.88
C ASN A 258 -11.09 34.99 21.75
N VAL A 259 -10.26 34.52 20.81
CA VAL A 259 -10.05 33.10 20.57
C VAL A 259 -9.49 32.36 21.80
N PHE A 260 -8.68 33.04 22.61
CA PHE A 260 -8.15 32.46 23.87
C PHE A 260 -9.30 32.10 24.84
N ASP A 261 -10.27 33.01 25.00
CA ASP A 261 -11.42 32.78 25.90
C ASP A 261 -12.33 31.68 25.35
N LEU A 262 -12.53 31.65 24.03
CA LEU A 262 -13.27 30.57 23.36
C LEU A 262 -12.62 29.22 23.60
N LEU A 263 -11.32 29.09 23.36
CA LEU A 263 -10.61 27.84 23.56
C LEU A 263 -10.60 27.40 25.02
N LYS A 264 -10.49 28.35 25.96
CA LYS A 264 -10.56 28.03 27.39
C LYS A 264 -11.89 27.38 27.78
N GLU A 265 -13.00 27.74 27.15
CA GLU A 265 -14.30 27.09 27.37
C GLU A 265 -14.39 25.70 26.73
N LEU A 266 -13.65 25.47 25.62
CA LEU A 266 -13.63 24.23 24.85
C LEU A 266 -12.57 23.23 25.37
N GLU A 267 -11.77 23.57 26.38
CA GLU A 267 -10.78 22.66 26.97
C GLU A 267 -11.43 21.38 27.47
N MET A 268 -10.99 20.24 26.94
CA MET A 268 -11.38 18.93 27.45
C MET A 268 -10.56 18.61 28.72
N PRO A 269 -11.21 18.21 29.83
CA PRO A 269 -10.49 17.69 30.98
C PRO A 269 -9.73 16.40 30.62
N TYR A 270 -8.50 16.22 31.14
CA TYR A 270 -7.73 15.00 30.87
C TYR A 270 -8.40 13.73 31.39
N GLU A 271 -9.12 13.83 32.52
CA GLU A 271 -9.92 12.74 33.11
C GLU A 271 -10.99 12.26 32.12
N MET A 272 -11.63 13.19 31.41
CA MET A 272 -12.65 12.88 30.40
C MET A 272 -12.01 12.14 29.20
N VAL A 273 -10.76 12.46 28.82
CA VAL A 273 -10.05 11.74 27.76
C VAL A 273 -9.91 10.25 28.10
N ALA A 274 -9.49 9.94 29.34
CA ALA A 274 -9.36 8.56 29.81
C ALA A 274 -10.70 7.80 29.77
N GLU A 275 -11.78 8.43 30.26
CA GLU A 275 -13.13 7.84 30.25
C GLU A 275 -13.66 7.59 28.84
N LEU A 276 -13.47 8.53 27.91
CA LEU A 276 -13.89 8.39 26.53
C LEU A 276 -13.06 7.35 25.77
N ALA A 277 -11.75 7.25 26.03
CA ALA A 277 -10.90 6.21 25.46
C ALA A 277 -11.35 4.82 25.92
N GLN A 278 -11.65 4.65 27.21
CA GLN A 278 -12.20 3.41 27.74
C GLN A 278 -13.56 3.08 27.10
N TYR A 279 -14.43 4.07 26.94
CA TYR A 279 -15.75 3.88 26.33
C TYR A 279 -15.66 3.48 24.85
N ALA A 280 -14.81 4.14 24.07
CA ALA A 280 -14.56 3.77 22.69
C ALA A 280 -14.01 2.34 22.56
N GLY A 281 -13.08 1.94 23.46
CA GLY A 281 -12.55 0.59 23.53
C GLY A 281 -13.62 -0.48 23.81
N GLN A 282 -14.63 -0.18 24.64
CA GLN A 282 -15.78 -1.08 24.90
C GLN A 282 -16.64 -1.31 23.64
N LEU A 283 -16.63 -0.34 22.72
CA LEU A 283 -17.32 -0.42 21.42
C LEU A 283 -16.44 -0.96 20.30
N ASP A 284 -15.22 -1.41 20.61
CA ASP A 284 -14.24 -1.84 19.62
C ASP A 284 -14.02 -0.76 18.53
N LEU A 285 -13.81 0.49 18.98
CA LEU A 285 -13.50 1.65 18.15
C LEU A 285 -12.18 2.28 18.61
N THR A 286 -11.28 2.56 17.67
CA THR A 286 -10.01 3.23 18.02
C THR A 286 -10.29 4.65 18.52
N PHE A 287 -9.78 4.98 19.71
CA PHE A 287 -9.85 6.34 20.25
C PHE A 287 -8.59 7.12 19.85
N LEU A 288 -8.77 8.34 19.37
CA LEU A 288 -7.72 9.28 19.07
C LEU A 288 -8.03 10.66 19.65
N THR A 289 -7.00 11.44 19.90
CA THR A 289 -7.13 12.87 20.16
C THR A 289 -5.89 13.62 19.66
N THR A 290 -6.08 14.85 19.19
CA THR A 290 -4.99 15.73 18.76
C THR A 290 -4.41 16.43 19.99
N ALA A 291 -3.09 16.34 20.17
CA ALA A 291 -2.35 17.14 21.16
C ALA A 291 -1.87 18.46 20.56
N PHE A 292 -1.91 19.55 21.34
CA PHE A 292 -1.48 20.88 20.92
C PHE A 292 -0.25 21.36 21.69
N SER A 293 0.17 20.65 22.73
CA SER A 293 1.36 20.92 23.51
C SER A 293 2.02 19.62 23.97
N VAL A 294 3.23 19.73 24.53
CA VAL A 294 3.95 18.59 25.14
C VAL A 294 3.19 18.04 26.35
N ASP A 295 2.61 18.92 27.17
CA ASP A 295 1.80 18.51 28.33
C ASP A 295 0.57 17.72 27.89
N ASP A 296 -0.13 18.20 26.84
CA ASP A 296 -1.30 17.52 26.26
C ASP A 296 -0.89 16.15 25.71
N LEU A 297 0.22 16.07 24.94
CA LEU A 297 0.71 14.81 24.40
C LEU A 297 1.04 13.82 25.50
N THR A 298 1.70 14.27 26.55
CA THR A 298 2.07 13.42 27.71
C THR A 298 0.81 12.90 28.42
N ALA A 299 -0.21 13.75 28.57
CA ALA A 299 -1.46 13.38 29.23
C ALA A 299 -2.30 12.35 28.45
N ILE A 300 -2.18 12.33 27.10
CA ILE A 300 -2.97 11.44 26.25
C ILE A 300 -2.21 10.19 25.78
N ASP A 301 -0.90 10.13 25.96
CA ASP A 301 -0.05 9.13 25.33
C ASP A 301 -0.53 7.70 25.60
N GLU A 302 -0.89 7.36 26.82
CA GLU A 302 -1.34 6.01 27.19
C GLU A 302 -2.67 5.60 26.54
N TYR A 303 -3.50 6.58 26.11
CA TYR A 303 -4.86 6.34 25.59
C TYR A 303 -4.93 6.25 24.06
N VAL A 304 -3.88 6.66 23.35
CA VAL A 304 -3.88 6.69 21.88
C VAL A 304 -2.83 5.73 21.30
N PRO A 305 -3.19 4.90 20.31
CA PRO A 305 -2.23 4.00 19.65
C PRO A 305 -1.39 4.69 18.56
N ILE A 306 -1.79 5.88 18.14
CA ILE A 306 -1.14 6.72 17.14
C ILE A 306 -1.36 8.19 17.51
N HIS A 307 -0.32 9.00 17.42
CA HIS A 307 -0.43 10.43 17.67
C HIS A 307 -0.98 11.19 16.46
N LYS A 308 -1.68 12.29 16.73
CA LYS A 308 -2.12 13.26 15.73
C LYS A 308 -1.56 14.63 16.07
N ILE A 309 -0.88 15.24 15.10
CA ILE A 309 -0.45 16.63 15.12
C ILE A 309 -1.27 17.40 14.10
N ALA A 310 -1.91 18.49 14.53
CA ALA A 310 -2.71 19.36 13.67
C ALA A 310 -1.82 20.21 12.75
N SER A 311 -2.43 20.84 11.75
CA SER A 311 -1.71 21.61 10.73
C SER A 311 -0.91 22.79 11.30
N TYR A 312 -1.46 23.45 12.31
CA TYR A 312 -0.81 24.62 12.92
C TYR A 312 0.33 24.26 13.88
N GLU A 313 0.39 23.00 14.31
CA GLU A 313 1.39 22.47 15.25
C GLU A 313 2.56 21.75 14.54
N ASN A 314 2.56 21.63 13.22
CA ASN A 314 3.65 20.97 12.50
C ASN A 314 4.98 21.74 12.57
N SER A 315 4.93 23.03 12.92
CA SER A 315 6.09 23.88 13.26
C SER A 315 6.44 23.90 14.76
N HIS A 316 5.66 23.21 15.61
CA HIS A 316 5.92 23.16 17.05
C HIS A 316 7.04 22.17 17.38
N LEU A 317 8.30 22.67 17.38
CA LEU A 317 9.53 21.89 17.56
C LEU A 317 9.42 20.88 18.72
N ARG A 318 9.06 21.34 19.92
CA ARG A 318 9.04 20.50 21.12
C ARG A 318 7.96 19.43 21.08
N LEU A 319 6.83 19.70 20.41
CA LEU A 319 5.77 18.72 20.23
C LEU A 319 6.20 17.62 19.25
N LEU A 320 6.91 17.97 18.17
CA LEU A 320 7.49 17.00 17.23
C LEU A 320 8.51 16.09 17.91
N GLU A 321 9.40 16.68 18.73
CA GLU A 321 10.41 15.93 19.51
C GLU A 321 9.74 14.97 20.51
N ALA A 322 8.72 15.45 21.23
CA ALA A 322 7.96 14.63 22.18
C ALA A 322 7.22 13.48 21.48
N ALA A 323 6.56 13.75 20.36
CA ALA A 323 5.88 12.72 19.57
C ALA A 323 6.87 11.67 19.03
N ALA A 324 8.04 12.10 18.55
CA ALA A 324 9.09 11.20 18.09
C ALA A 324 9.63 10.29 19.21
N ALA A 325 9.76 10.83 20.42
CA ALA A 325 10.28 10.12 21.59
C ALA A 325 9.34 8.98 22.06
N THR A 326 8.03 9.03 21.75
CA THR A 326 7.09 7.96 22.13
C THR A 326 7.33 6.67 21.34
N GLY A 327 7.92 6.75 20.15
CA GLY A 327 8.07 5.62 19.23
C GLY A 327 6.75 5.15 18.60
N LYS A 328 5.62 5.81 18.89
CA LYS A 328 4.32 5.52 18.26
C LYS A 328 4.23 6.09 16.85
N PRO A 329 3.37 5.50 15.98
CA PRO A 329 3.06 6.10 14.69
C PRO A 329 2.53 7.54 14.84
N LEU A 330 2.75 8.36 13.79
CA LEU A 330 2.30 9.75 13.76
C LEU A 330 1.47 10.04 12.52
N MET A 331 0.31 10.68 12.70
CA MET A 331 -0.44 11.39 11.64
C MET A 331 -0.18 12.89 11.79
N MET A 332 0.35 13.55 10.75
CA MET A 332 0.65 14.97 10.74
C MET A 332 -0.06 15.68 9.58
N SER A 333 -0.91 16.65 9.90
CA SER A 333 -1.62 17.47 8.91
C SER A 333 -0.74 18.61 8.40
N THR A 334 -0.94 19.00 7.13
CA THR A 334 -0.07 19.94 6.40
C THR A 334 -0.81 21.19 5.88
N GLY A 335 -1.99 21.49 6.43
CA GLY A 335 -2.74 22.69 6.06
C GLY A 335 -2.06 23.98 6.50
N ALA A 336 -2.23 25.06 5.73
CA ALA A 336 -1.61 26.36 5.97
C ALA A 336 -0.07 26.36 6.02
N SER A 337 0.59 25.29 5.57
CA SER A 337 2.05 25.14 5.60
C SER A 337 2.62 25.13 4.18
N PRO A 338 3.62 25.99 3.89
CA PRO A 338 4.39 25.88 2.67
C PRO A 338 5.29 24.63 2.67
N ILE A 339 5.78 24.25 1.50
CA ILE A 339 6.50 22.96 1.34
C ILE A 339 7.82 22.89 2.12
N ASP A 340 8.51 24.00 2.28
CA ASP A 340 9.77 24.12 3.03
C ASP A 340 9.56 23.93 4.54
N GLU A 341 8.44 24.38 5.09
CA GLU A 341 8.04 24.11 6.47
C GLU A 341 7.74 22.61 6.68
N ILE A 342 7.04 22.00 5.73
CA ILE A 342 6.81 20.53 5.77
C ILE A 342 8.13 19.77 5.65
N ASP A 343 9.05 20.21 4.77
CA ASP A 343 10.40 19.64 4.64
C ASP A 343 11.13 19.65 5.99
N TRP A 344 11.09 20.79 6.67
CA TRP A 344 11.70 20.94 7.98
C TRP A 344 11.05 20.01 9.01
N ALA A 345 9.73 19.99 9.11
CA ALA A 345 9.00 19.18 10.09
C ALA A 345 9.28 17.67 9.90
N VAL A 346 9.23 17.20 8.66
CA VAL A 346 9.49 15.79 8.33
C VAL A 346 10.95 15.43 8.60
N ALA A 347 11.92 16.26 8.18
CA ALA A 347 13.32 16.00 8.42
C ALA A 347 13.62 15.96 9.92
N HIS A 348 13.04 16.89 10.69
CA HIS A 348 13.24 16.96 12.14
C HIS A 348 12.65 15.73 12.85
N TYR A 349 11.41 15.34 12.53
CA TYR A 349 10.79 14.14 13.08
C TYR A 349 11.58 12.87 12.72
N ARG A 350 12.00 12.73 11.45
CA ARG A 350 12.74 11.55 10.97
C ARG A 350 14.17 11.45 11.54
N ALA A 351 14.78 12.57 11.92
CA ALA A 351 16.08 12.54 12.62
C ALA A 351 15.98 11.90 14.02
N ALA A 352 14.80 11.88 14.62
CA ALA A 352 14.55 11.38 15.98
C ALA A 352 13.74 10.08 16.02
N SER A 353 13.04 9.68 14.93
CA SER A 353 12.14 8.52 14.95
C SER A 353 12.01 7.84 13.57
N ASP A 354 12.08 6.51 13.59
CA ASP A 354 11.75 5.64 12.45
C ASP A 354 10.27 5.16 12.47
N ALA A 355 9.48 5.60 13.44
CA ALA A 355 8.08 5.20 13.57
C ALA A 355 7.28 5.58 12.30
N PRO A 356 6.21 4.83 11.97
CA PRO A 356 5.38 5.12 10.81
C PRO A 356 4.85 6.56 10.82
N LEU A 357 4.96 7.25 9.67
CA LEU A 357 4.48 8.61 9.47
C LEU A 357 3.45 8.64 8.35
N ILE A 358 2.29 9.25 8.63
CA ILE A 358 1.26 9.55 7.65
C ILE A 358 1.16 11.08 7.51
N LEU A 359 1.47 11.61 6.32
CA LEU A 359 1.26 13.02 6.02
C LEU A 359 -0.14 13.23 5.46
N MET A 360 -0.93 14.06 6.13
CA MET A 360 -2.31 14.34 5.75
C MET A 360 -2.37 15.63 4.92
N GLN A 361 -2.67 15.53 3.61
CA GLN A 361 -3.06 16.72 2.87
C GLN A 361 -4.23 17.38 3.58
N CYS A 362 -4.16 18.69 3.72
CA CYS A 362 -5.19 19.47 4.42
C CYS A 362 -5.30 20.86 3.81
N THR A 363 -6.52 21.41 3.81
CA THR A 363 -6.77 22.81 3.54
C THR A 363 -7.40 23.45 4.77
N ALA A 364 -6.65 24.32 5.44
CA ALA A 364 -7.06 24.98 6.66
C ALA A 364 -8.05 26.14 6.39
N ALA A 365 -9.23 25.77 5.90
CA ALA A 365 -10.39 26.64 5.68
C ALA A 365 -11.65 25.87 6.07
N TYR A 366 -12.59 26.49 6.76
CA TYR A 366 -13.74 25.84 7.39
C TYR A 366 -15.05 26.54 7.01
N PRO A 367 -15.82 26.04 6.01
CA PRO A 367 -15.50 24.89 5.16
C PRO A 367 -14.49 25.21 4.06
N ALA A 368 -13.69 24.23 3.67
CA ALA A 368 -12.76 24.34 2.55
C ALA A 368 -13.53 24.33 1.21
N PRO A 369 -13.37 25.35 0.34
CA PRO A 369 -13.99 25.32 -0.98
C PRO A 369 -13.28 24.29 -1.89
N ARG A 370 -14.03 23.59 -2.75
CA ARG A 370 -13.51 22.52 -3.61
C ARG A 370 -12.24 22.92 -4.38
N ARG A 371 -12.18 24.15 -4.91
CA ARG A 371 -11.02 24.68 -5.67
C ARG A 371 -9.73 24.77 -4.86
N ALA A 372 -9.83 24.84 -3.51
CA ALA A 372 -8.69 24.96 -2.61
C ALA A 372 -8.16 23.62 -2.08
N LEU A 373 -8.86 22.50 -2.32
CA LEU A 373 -8.49 21.20 -1.78
C LEU A 373 -7.16 20.66 -2.33
N ASN A 374 -6.84 21.00 -3.57
CA ASN A 374 -5.58 20.61 -4.23
C ASN A 374 -5.17 19.15 -3.96
N LEU A 375 -6.08 18.21 -4.16
CA LEU A 375 -5.89 16.81 -3.79
C LEU A 375 -4.66 16.14 -4.43
N ARG A 376 -4.16 16.68 -5.57
CA ARG A 376 -2.92 16.19 -6.18
C ARG A 376 -1.70 16.31 -5.26
N THR A 377 -1.75 17.17 -4.25
CA THR A 377 -0.69 17.29 -3.24
C THR A 377 -0.49 15.98 -2.47
N ILE A 378 -1.51 15.12 -2.35
CA ILE A 378 -1.38 13.77 -1.77
C ILE A 378 -0.27 12.99 -2.50
N THR A 379 -0.26 12.99 -3.84
CA THR A 379 0.78 12.30 -4.60
C THR A 379 2.13 13.01 -4.51
N THR A 380 2.14 14.34 -4.40
CA THR A 380 3.37 15.13 -4.19
C THR A 380 4.02 14.79 -2.86
N LEU A 381 3.25 14.77 -1.76
CA LEU A 381 3.73 14.42 -0.43
C LEU A 381 4.30 13.00 -0.41
N ARG A 382 3.57 12.02 -0.97
CA ARG A 382 4.06 10.64 -1.07
C ARG A 382 5.38 10.54 -1.82
N SER A 383 5.47 11.17 -2.98
CA SER A 383 6.66 11.09 -3.83
C SER A 383 7.86 11.82 -3.22
N ARG A 384 7.63 12.93 -2.51
CA ARG A 384 8.70 13.74 -1.91
C ARG A 384 9.29 13.11 -0.66
N TYR A 385 8.45 12.55 0.22
CA TYR A 385 8.87 12.09 1.54
C TYR A 385 8.94 10.56 1.68
N GLY A 386 8.47 9.80 0.68
CA GLY A 386 8.49 8.34 0.72
C GLY A 386 7.70 7.74 1.90
N CYS A 387 6.72 8.48 2.44
CA CYS A 387 5.90 8.06 3.58
C CYS A 387 4.45 7.79 3.15
N LEU A 388 3.66 7.26 4.06
CA LEU A 388 2.22 7.12 3.90
C LEU A 388 1.56 8.49 3.83
N VAL A 389 0.43 8.57 3.12
CA VAL A 389 -0.31 9.82 2.92
C VAL A 389 -1.79 9.64 3.18
N GLY A 390 -2.45 10.72 3.56
CA GLY A 390 -3.88 10.77 3.81
C GLY A 390 -4.50 12.10 3.44
N LEU A 391 -5.77 12.26 3.80
CA LEU A 391 -6.52 13.52 3.65
C LEU A 391 -7.18 13.90 4.98
N SER A 392 -6.94 15.11 5.46
CA SER A 392 -7.74 15.76 6.51
C SER A 392 -8.67 16.76 5.79
N ASP A 393 -9.94 16.37 5.66
CA ASP A 393 -10.90 17.05 4.78
C ASP A 393 -11.84 17.98 5.54
N HIS A 394 -11.76 19.27 5.25
CA HIS A 394 -12.63 20.31 5.80
C HIS A 394 -13.73 20.78 4.82
N SER A 395 -13.92 20.09 3.68
CA SER A 395 -15.04 20.39 2.77
C SER A 395 -16.36 19.85 3.33
N LYS A 396 -17.49 20.39 2.85
CA LYS A 396 -18.83 19.88 3.20
C LYS A 396 -19.26 18.65 2.40
N ASP A 397 -18.57 18.38 1.27
CA ASP A 397 -18.92 17.26 0.39
C ASP A 397 -18.43 15.94 1.03
N PRO A 398 -19.33 15.00 1.34
CA PRO A 398 -18.95 13.76 2.01
C PRO A 398 -18.33 12.72 1.06
N VAL A 399 -18.44 12.86 -0.26
CA VAL A 399 -18.10 11.79 -1.21
C VAL A 399 -16.95 12.16 -2.13
N THR A 400 -17.01 13.31 -2.81
CA THR A 400 -16.09 13.61 -3.92
C THR A 400 -14.62 13.67 -3.48
N ALA A 401 -14.30 14.44 -2.45
CA ALA A 401 -12.92 14.59 -1.99
C ALA A 401 -12.38 13.30 -1.34
N PRO A 402 -13.13 12.60 -0.46
CA PRO A 402 -12.73 11.30 0.07
C PRO A 402 -12.39 10.26 -1.00
N VAL A 403 -13.29 10.00 -1.94
CA VAL A 403 -13.06 8.99 -2.99
C VAL A 403 -11.89 9.36 -3.90
N MET A 404 -11.76 10.64 -4.29
CA MET A 404 -10.61 11.10 -5.06
C MET A 404 -9.30 10.95 -4.28
N ALA A 405 -9.29 11.17 -2.97
CA ALA A 405 -8.10 10.98 -2.15
C ALA A 405 -7.64 9.52 -2.12
N ILE A 406 -8.58 8.57 -2.00
CA ILE A 406 -8.27 7.14 -2.08
C ILE A 406 -7.64 6.81 -3.44
N ALA A 407 -8.21 7.29 -4.53
CA ALA A 407 -7.66 7.09 -5.88
C ALA A 407 -6.25 7.67 -6.06
N LEU A 408 -5.90 8.72 -5.29
CA LEU A 408 -4.55 9.31 -5.26
C LEU A 408 -3.60 8.62 -4.27
N GLY A 409 -4.07 7.59 -3.55
CA GLY A 409 -3.27 6.75 -2.67
C GLY A 409 -3.31 7.14 -1.19
N ALA A 410 -4.32 7.90 -0.76
CA ALA A 410 -4.55 8.15 0.66
C ALA A 410 -4.91 6.84 1.38
N CYS A 411 -4.18 6.51 2.45
CA CYS A 411 -4.44 5.35 3.31
C CYS A 411 -5.17 5.72 4.60
N ALA A 412 -5.33 7.01 4.88
CA ALA A 412 -6.09 7.53 6.01
C ALA A 412 -6.93 8.73 5.57
N LEU A 413 -8.10 8.86 6.14
CA LEU A 413 -9.02 9.97 5.88
C LEU A 413 -9.61 10.45 7.19
N GLU A 414 -9.56 11.75 7.42
CA GLU A 414 -10.12 12.41 8.59
C GLU A 414 -11.17 13.42 8.15
N LYS A 415 -12.33 13.43 8.81
CA LYS A 415 -13.43 14.33 8.49
C LYS A 415 -14.21 14.74 9.73
N HIS A 416 -14.45 16.05 9.89
CA HIS A 416 -15.29 16.56 10.96
C HIS A 416 -16.73 16.09 10.82
N PHE A 417 -17.31 15.62 11.92
CA PHE A 417 -18.71 15.24 11.97
C PHE A 417 -19.40 15.79 13.25
N THR A 418 -20.70 15.88 13.18
CA THR A 418 -21.58 16.33 14.28
C THR A 418 -22.86 15.50 14.31
N LEU A 419 -23.65 15.65 15.37
CA LEU A 419 -25.01 15.09 15.41
C LEU A 419 -26.02 15.99 14.69
N ASP A 420 -25.82 17.33 14.72
CA ASP A 420 -26.67 18.32 14.09
C ASP A 420 -25.86 19.61 13.85
N ASN A 421 -25.92 20.16 12.63
CA ASN A 421 -25.23 21.37 12.25
C ASN A 421 -25.75 22.65 12.96
N ASN A 422 -26.92 22.58 13.60
CA ASN A 422 -27.53 23.70 14.33
C ASN A 422 -27.10 23.79 15.79
N LEU A 423 -26.33 22.81 16.31
CA LEU A 423 -25.82 22.82 17.67
C LEU A 423 -24.83 23.98 17.89
N PRO A 424 -24.71 24.46 19.15
CA PRO A 424 -23.80 25.55 19.48
C PRO A 424 -22.33 25.08 19.43
N GLY A 425 -21.46 25.90 18.88
CA GLY A 425 -20.01 25.64 18.80
C GLY A 425 -19.44 25.94 17.41
N PRO A 426 -18.11 26.11 17.32
CA PRO A 426 -17.47 26.56 16.08
C PRO A 426 -17.45 25.49 14.99
N ASP A 427 -17.39 24.20 15.36
CA ASP A 427 -17.14 23.11 14.41
C ASP A 427 -18.42 22.49 13.83
N HIS A 428 -19.58 22.64 14.49
CA HIS A 428 -20.83 22.03 14.04
C HIS A 428 -21.26 22.45 12.64
N LYS A 429 -21.14 23.74 12.30
CA LYS A 429 -21.69 24.33 11.07
C LYS A 429 -21.10 23.80 9.78
N TYR A 430 -19.85 23.34 9.80
CA TYR A 430 -19.16 22.82 8.60
C TYR A 430 -18.96 21.31 8.63
N ALA A 431 -19.20 20.67 9.75
CA ALA A 431 -19.12 19.23 9.93
C ALA A 431 -20.18 18.48 9.10
N ILE A 432 -19.95 17.22 8.80
CA ILE A 432 -20.97 16.35 8.19
C ILE A 432 -21.85 15.71 9.27
N GLU A 433 -23.10 15.42 8.93
CA GLU A 433 -24.06 14.76 9.82
C GLU A 433 -23.99 13.22 9.72
N PRO A 434 -24.64 12.45 10.64
CA PRO A 434 -24.47 11.00 10.74
C PRO A 434 -24.70 10.23 9.43
N ASP A 435 -25.78 10.54 8.71
CA ASP A 435 -26.09 9.91 7.41
C ASP A 435 -25.02 10.21 6.35
N GLN A 436 -24.48 11.42 6.37
CA GLN A 436 -23.41 11.84 5.47
C GLN A 436 -22.08 11.13 5.83
N LEU A 437 -21.78 10.94 7.12
CA LEU A 437 -20.62 10.18 7.56
C LEU A 437 -20.71 8.72 7.10
N LYS A 438 -21.87 8.10 7.27
CA LYS A 438 -22.12 6.75 6.77
C LYS A 438 -21.99 6.66 5.24
N ALA A 439 -22.60 7.59 4.52
CA ALA A 439 -22.51 7.64 3.05
C ALA A 439 -21.06 7.82 2.57
N MET A 440 -20.26 8.63 3.26
CA MET A 440 -18.84 8.81 3.00
C MET A 440 -18.08 7.48 3.12
N ILE A 441 -18.29 6.76 4.22
CA ILE A 441 -17.57 5.49 4.48
C ILE A 441 -17.96 4.44 3.45
N VAL A 442 -19.26 4.33 3.11
CA VAL A 442 -19.72 3.43 2.05
C VAL A 442 -19.05 3.76 0.72
N ALA A 443 -19.05 5.04 0.31
CA ALA A 443 -18.43 5.48 -0.94
C ALA A 443 -16.91 5.22 -0.97
N ILE A 444 -16.22 5.34 0.17
CA ILE A 444 -14.79 4.98 0.30
C ILE A 444 -14.62 3.48 0.01
N ARG A 445 -15.41 2.60 0.63
CA ARG A 445 -15.30 1.15 0.46
C ARG A 445 -15.61 0.70 -0.98
N GLU A 446 -16.65 1.26 -1.59
CA GLU A 446 -16.99 1.04 -3.01
C GLU A 446 -15.86 1.54 -3.94
N GLY A 447 -15.27 2.70 -3.62
CA GLY A 447 -14.13 3.24 -4.35
C GLY A 447 -12.88 2.35 -4.27
N GLU A 448 -12.59 1.80 -3.10
CA GLU A 448 -11.49 0.85 -2.89
C GLU A 448 -11.65 -0.42 -3.72
N GLU A 449 -12.86 -0.98 -3.74
CA GLU A 449 -13.19 -2.15 -4.55
C GLU A 449 -13.00 -1.85 -6.06
N ALA A 450 -13.49 -0.70 -6.51
CA ALA A 450 -13.38 -0.28 -7.90
C ALA A 450 -11.96 0.01 -8.37
N LEU A 451 -11.04 0.39 -7.48
CA LEU A 451 -9.63 0.65 -7.81
C LEU A 451 -8.88 -0.61 -8.25
N GLY A 452 -9.23 -1.78 -7.72
CA GLY A 452 -8.55 -3.03 -8.03
C GLY A 452 -7.05 -3.02 -7.72
N ASP A 453 -6.30 -3.95 -8.34
CA ASP A 453 -4.87 -4.15 -8.11
C ASP A 453 -3.96 -3.43 -9.13
N GLY A 454 -4.54 -2.84 -10.18
CA GLY A 454 -3.82 -2.13 -11.26
C GLY A 454 -3.20 -3.04 -12.33
N PHE A 455 -3.36 -4.37 -12.27
CA PHE A 455 -2.94 -5.27 -13.33
C PHE A 455 -4.01 -5.39 -14.41
N LYS A 456 -3.65 -5.06 -15.67
CA LYS A 456 -4.58 -5.24 -16.79
C LYS A 456 -4.59 -6.69 -17.25
N GLN A 457 -5.62 -7.40 -16.85
CA GLN A 457 -5.93 -8.76 -17.27
C GLN A 457 -7.41 -8.87 -17.70
N VAL A 458 -7.79 -10.00 -18.26
CA VAL A 458 -9.19 -10.31 -18.57
C VAL A 458 -9.87 -10.67 -17.25
N ALA A 459 -10.85 -9.88 -16.84
CA ALA A 459 -11.63 -10.15 -15.64
C ALA A 459 -12.45 -11.46 -15.79
N GLU A 460 -12.87 -12.04 -14.68
CA GLU A 460 -13.70 -13.24 -14.69
C GLU A 460 -15.01 -12.98 -15.44
N GLU A 461 -15.60 -11.82 -15.24
CA GLU A 461 -16.82 -11.36 -15.89
C GLU A 461 -16.65 -11.12 -17.41
N GLU A 462 -15.43 -10.94 -17.89
CA GLU A 462 -15.11 -10.75 -19.30
C GLU A 462 -14.82 -12.08 -20.05
N GLN A 463 -14.69 -13.23 -19.35
CA GLN A 463 -14.21 -14.49 -19.94
C GLN A 463 -15.12 -15.00 -21.07
N GLU A 464 -16.43 -14.92 -20.90
CA GLU A 464 -17.39 -15.31 -21.95
C GLU A 464 -17.17 -14.47 -23.21
N LEU A 465 -17.14 -13.13 -23.10
CA LEU A 465 -16.94 -12.24 -24.23
C LEU A 465 -15.50 -12.31 -24.80
N PHE A 466 -14.51 -12.61 -23.99
CA PHE A 466 -13.14 -12.86 -24.46
C PHE A 466 -13.08 -14.07 -25.41
N LEU A 467 -13.86 -15.10 -25.15
CA LEU A 467 -13.95 -16.27 -26.04
C LEU A 467 -14.87 -16.01 -27.23
N PHE A 468 -16.05 -15.43 -27.00
CA PHE A 468 -17.09 -15.24 -27.98
C PHE A 468 -16.83 -14.09 -28.97
N ALA A 469 -16.36 -12.93 -28.47
CA ALA A 469 -16.32 -11.69 -29.24
C ALA A 469 -14.91 -11.22 -29.62
N LYS A 470 -13.85 -11.74 -29.01
CA LYS A 470 -12.48 -11.34 -29.30
C LYS A 470 -12.03 -11.91 -30.64
N ARG A 471 -11.65 -11.05 -31.60
CA ARG A 471 -11.21 -11.48 -32.93
C ARG A 471 -10.03 -12.45 -32.86
N SER A 472 -10.06 -13.44 -33.75
CA SER A 472 -9.04 -14.46 -33.95
C SER A 472 -9.01 -14.90 -35.41
N LEU A 473 -8.03 -15.70 -35.81
CA LEU A 473 -7.97 -16.25 -37.16
C LEU A 473 -8.99 -17.40 -37.27
N GLN A 474 -9.96 -17.24 -38.17
CA GLN A 474 -11.05 -18.18 -38.39
C GLN A 474 -11.02 -18.70 -39.83
N ALA A 475 -11.41 -19.95 -40.02
CA ALA A 475 -11.61 -20.53 -41.36
C ALA A 475 -12.84 -19.93 -42.04
N LEU A 476 -12.69 -19.37 -43.23
CA LEU A 476 -13.81 -18.83 -44.02
C LEU A 476 -14.56 -19.92 -44.77
N VAL A 477 -13.90 -21.02 -45.07
CA VAL A 477 -14.40 -22.24 -45.73
C VAL A 477 -13.77 -23.46 -45.05
N ASP A 478 -14.24 -24.66 -45.42
CA ASP A 478 -13.54 -25.88 -45.00
C ASP A 478 -12.14 -25.92 -45.63
N ILE A 479 -11.12 -26.13 -44.78
CA ILE A 479 -9.70 -26.20 -45.17
C ILE A 479 -9.25 -27.65 -45.06
N LYS A 480 -8.67 -28.22 -46.09
CA LYS A 480 -8.18 -29.62 -46.09
C LYS A 480 -6.68 -29.67 -45.87
N PRO A 481 -6.13 -30.79 -45.35
CA PRO A 481 -4.69 -31.00 -45.31
C PRO A 481 -4.03 -30.74 -46.65
N GLY A 482 -2.97 -29.98 -46.69
CA GLY A 482 -2.26 -29.53 -47.91
C GLY A 482 -2.73 -28.19 -48.49
N ASP A 483 -3.88 -27.66 -48.06
CA ASP A 483 -4.33 -26.33 -48.54
C ASP A 483 -3.45 -25.24 -47.97
N VAL A 484 -3.10 -24.24 -48.79
CA VAL A 484 -2.31 -23.11 -48.40
C VAL A 484 -3.18 -22.00 -47.84
N LEU A 485 -2.84 -21.55 -46.63
CA LEU A 485 -3.54 -20.48 -45.93
C LEU A 485 -3.40 -19.14 -46.65
N THR A 486 -4.51 -18.53 -47.03
CA THR A 486 -4.56 -17.26 -47.74
C THR A 486 -5.65 -16.38 -47.14
N GLU A 487 -5.24 -15.16 -46.71
CA GLU A 487 -6.17 -14.18 -46.17
C GLU A 487 -7.26 -13.84 -47.19
N ASP A 488 -8.46 -13.62 -46.72
CA ASP A 488 -9.69 -13.33 -47.47
C ASP A 488 -10.14 -14.42 -48.48
N LYS A 489 -9.39 -15.54 -48.56
CA LYS A 489 -9.82 -16.72 -49.32
C LYS A 489 -10.33 -17.84 -48.44
N ASN A 490 -9.46 -18.32 -47.53
CA ASN A 490 -9.79 -19.42 -46.64
C ASN A 490 -9.58 -19.13 -45.17
N ILE A 491 -8.91 -18.03 -44.81
CA ILE A 491 -8.80 -17.54 -43.44
C ILE A 491 -9.12 -16.04 -43.34
N GLY A 492 -9.70 -15.63 -42.23
CA GLY A 492 -10.00 -14.22 -41.96
C GLY A 492 -9.92 -13.88 -40.46
N ILE A 493 -9.86 -12.56 -40.18
CA ILE A 493 -9.83 -12.02 -38.80
C ILE A 493 -11.29 -11.78 -38.36
N LEU A 494 -11.93 -12.78 -37.77
CA LEU A 494 -13.32 -12.74 -37.37
C LEU A 494 -13.53 -12.97 -35.88
N ARG A 495 -14.71 -12.67 -35.39
CA ARG A 495 -15.19 -13.09 -34.07
C ARG A 495 -15.61 -14.55 -34.12
N PRO A 496 -15.18 -15.42 -33.21
CA PRO A 496 -15.52 -16.83 -33.22
C PRO A 496 -17.03 -17.10 -32.97
N GLY A 497 -17.69 -16.25 -32.19
CA GLY A 497 -19.02 -16.56 -31.72
C GLY A 497 -19.02 -17.84 -30.89
N SER A 498 -19.94 -18.76 -31.18
CA SER A 498 -20.01 -20.10 -30.55
C SER A 498 -19.00 -21.11 -31.09
N MET A 499 -18.23 -20.73 -32.13
CA MET A 499 -17.19 -21.60 -32.71
C MET A 499 -15.91 -21.54 -31.88
N SER A 500 -14.99 -22.49 -32.10
CA SER A 500 -13.69 -22.47 -31.42
C SER A 500 -12.89 -21.21 -31.75
N LYS A 501 -12.28 -20.59 -30.73
CA LYS A 501 -11.43 -19.42 -30.92
C LYS A 501 -10.08 -19.84 -31.52
N GLY A 502 -9.70 -19.17 -32.61
CA GLY A 502 -8.41 -19.36 -33.25
C GLY A 502 -7.28 -18.59 -32.60
N MET A 503 -6.07 -18.69 -33.17
CA MET A 503 -4.90 -17.95 -32.75
C MET A 503 -5.11 -16.44 -32.93
N HIS A 504 -4.32 -15.67 -32.18
CA HIS A 504 -4.37 -14.21 -32.23
C HIS A 504 -3.98 -13.68 -33.62
N PRO A 505 -4.66 -12.66 -34.19
CA PRO A 505 -4.37 -12.10 -35.51
C PRO A 505 -2.92 -11.61 -35.72
N LYS A 506 -2.17 -11.31 -34.66
CA LYS A 506 -0.73 -10.97 -34.75
C LYS A 506 0.12 -12.05 -35.45
N HIS A 507 -0.39 -13.28 -35.56
CA HIS A 507 0.28 -14.39 -36.20
C HIS A 507 -0.08 -14.54 -37.70
N LEU A 508 -0.96 -13.69 -38.25
CA LEU A 508 -1.42 -13.78 -39.62
C LEU A 508 -0.26 -13.85 -40.64
N ALA A 509 0.70 -12.93 -40.55
CA ALA A 509 1.87 -12.92 -41.43
C ALA A 509 2.76 -14.17 -41.28
N GLN A 510 2.75 -14.79 -40.10
CA GLN A 510 3.53 -15.99 -39.80
C GLN A 510 2.91 -17.25 -40.42
N VAL A 511 1.57 -17.27 -40.59
CA VAL A 511 0.83 -18.45 -41.05
C VAL A 511 0.38 -18.35 -42.53
N SER A 512 0.21 -17.16 -43.06
CA SER A 512 -0.08 -16.94 -44.49
C SER A 512 0.97 -17.60 -45.38
N GLY A 513 0.52 -18.31 -46.40
CA GLY A 513 1.38 -19.05 -47.34
C GLY A 513 1.81 -20.44 -46.84
N LYS A 514 1.47 -20.83 -45.61
CA LYS A 514 1.74 -22.18 -45.08
C LYS A 514 0.64 -23.15 -45.47
N ALA A 515 1.01 -24.39 -45.70
CA ALA A 515 0.06 -25.48 -45.89
C ALA A 515 -0.37 -26.03 -44.53
N VAL A 516 -1.67 -26.35 -44.36
CA VAL A 516 -2.18 -27.02 -43.15
C VAL A 516 -1.88 -28.52 -43.19
N THR A 517 -1.65 -29.07 -42.01
CA THR A 517 -1.43 -30.53 -41.84
C THR A 517 -2.70 -31.27 -41.42
N LYS A 518 -3.69 -30.52 -40.87
CA LYS A 518 -4.95 -31.06 -40.37
C LYS A 518 -6.13 -30.26 -40.94
N ALA A 519 -7.28 -30.90 -41.15
CA ALA A 519 -8.47 -30.23 -41.60
C ALA A 519 -9.01 -29.22 -40.57
N VAL A 520 -9.55 -28.09 -41.09
CA VAL A 520 -10.21 -27.06 -40.26
C VAL A 520 -11.58 -26.80 -40.87
N ALA A 521 -12.65 -27.03 -40.10
CA ALA A 521 -14.02 -26.79 -40.56
C ALA A 521 -14.29 -25.28 -40.70
N GLN A 522 -15.16 -24.91 -41.64
CA GLN A 522 -15.67 -23.55 -41.81
C GLN A 522 -16.13 -22.96 -40.47
N GLY A 523 -15.72 -21.74 -40.17
CA GLY A 523 -16.01 -21.03 -38.93
C GLY A 523 -15.14 -21.42 -37.73
N ALA A 524 -14.42 -22.53 -37.79
CA ALA A 524 -13.54 -22.94 -36.68
C ALA A 524 -12.25 -22.08 -36.60
N GLY A 525 -11.71 -21.98 -35.42
CA GLY A 525 -10.48 -21.27 -35.16
C GLY A 525 -9.23 -21.98 -35.65
N LEU A 526 -8.38 -21.27 -36.38
CA LEU A 526 -7.05 -21.75 -36.79
C LEU A 526 -6.09 -21.70 -35.59
N THR A 527 -5.45 -22.84 -35.27
CA THR A 527 -4.43 -22.97 -34.21
C THR A 527 -3.09 -23.42 -34.80
N PHE A 528 -2.01 -23.33 -34.01
CA PHE A 528 -0.69 -23.83 -34.43
C PHE A 528 -0.66 -25.36 -34.66
N ASP A 529 -1.59 -26.11 -34.06
CA ASP A 529 -1.69 -27.56 -34.22
C ASP A 529 -2.20 -27.99 -35.62
N HIS A 530 -2.67 -27.04 -36.41
CA HIS A 530 -3.11 -27.25 -37.78
C HIS A 530 -2.00 -27.02 -38.83
N LEU A 531 -0.79 -26.54 -38.37
CA LEU A 531 0.33 -26.18 -39.26
C LEU A 531 1.40 -27.25 -39.34
#